data_af8b90e1780eea4b7868d28448f5a49b
#
_entry.id   af8b90e1780eea4b7868d28448f5a49b
#
_cell.length_a   1.000
_cell.length_b   1.000
_cell.length_c   1.000
_cell.angle_alpha   90.00
_cell.angle_beta   90.00
_cell.angle_gamma   90.00
#
_symmetry.space_group_name_H-M   'P 1'
#
loop_
_entity.id
_entity.type
_entity.pdbx_description
1 polymer ?
#
loop_
_entity_poly.entity_id
_entity_poly.type
_entity_poly.pdbx_seq_one_letter_code
_entity_poly.pdbx_strand_id
1 'polypeptide(L)'
;MNKQLALCTALVLTVMILAGIEMQAFANAGLRDQISEKKTTTKQVRSYVCPMHPDVKSTKRGKCPKCKMDLRLERVADNAVAAAMRANVTDTANTESNEPVSARKMVIPDVEVLDQNGNALHFYSDLIKGKTVAINFIFTNCTTICPPLAATFARVQKDLGDKTGRDVHFISISVDPLTDTPERLKAWGAKFKAGDGWTFVTGDKQEIEKLLYALGASVSRREDHTPTVIVGNDLKGVWTRTYGLARSAQMEGLIMDVIEGKVDGSLTKETAKP
;
A
#
# COMPACT_ATOMS: atom_id res chain seq x y z
N MET A 1 -50.83 -11.25 50.29
CA MET A 1 -50.85 -12.27 49.24
C MET A 1 -49.71 -12.12 48.20
N ASN A 2 -48.64 -11.38 48.49
CA ASN A 2 -47.57 -11.11 47.49
C ASN A 2 -46.13 -11.50 47.90
N LYS A 3 -45.92 -12.04 49.14
CA LYS A 3 -44.56 -12.43 49.54
C LYS A 3 -44.21 -13.89 49.19
N GLN A 4 -45.18 -14.77 49.08
CA GLN A 4 -44.93 -16.16 48.67
C GLN A 4 -44.72 -16.34 47.19
N LEU A 5 -45.32 -15.50 46.36
CA LEU A 5 -45.14 -15.55 44.90
C LEU A 5 -43.74 -15.08 44.48
N ALA A 6 -43.18 -14.08 45.19
CA ALA A 6 -41.85 -13.59 44.93
C ALA A 6 -40.74 -14.57 45.35
N LEU A 7 -40.96 -15.40 46.39
CA LEU A 7 -39.99 -16.42 46.80
C LEU A 7 -39.92 -17.57 45.80
N CYS A 8 -41.08 -18.00 45.24
CA CYS A 8 -41.13 -19.07 44.25
C CYS A 8 -40.48 -18.68 42.93
N THR A 9 -40.62 -17.42 42.46
CA THR A 9 -39.97 -16.94 41.24
C THR A 9 -38.45 -16.81 41.37
N ALA A 10 -37.97 -16.40 42.57
CA ALA A 10 -36.53 -16.33 42.84
C ALA A 10 -35.89 -17.72 42.89
N LEU A 11 -36.58 -18.72 43.45
CA LEU A 11 -36.07 -20.10 43.54
C LEU A 11 -36.02 -20.80 42.18
N VAL A 12 -36.97 -20.55 41.30
CA VAL A 12 -36.97 -21.11 39.94
C VAL A 12 -35.86 -20.47 39.08
N LEU A 13 -35.61 -19.17 39.22
CA LEU A 13 -34.51 -18.50 38.48
C LEU A 13 -33.14 -19.00 38.92
N THR A 14 -32.91 -19.25 40.22
CA THR A 14 -31.63 -19.77 40.70
C THR A 14 -31.37 -21.21 40.26
N VAL A 15 -32.37 -22.05 40.19
CA VAL A 15 -32.23 -23.43 39.69
C VAL A 15 -31.94 -23.46 38.18
N MET A 16 -32.56 -22.56 37.40
CA MET A 16 -32.24 -22.44 35.96
C MET A 16 -30.85 -21.94 35.66
N ILE A 17 -30.32 -21.04 36.48
CA ILE A 17 -28.93 -20.52 36.33
C ILE A 17 -27.93 -21.61 36.71
N LEU A 18 -28.14 -22.40 37.74
CA LEU A 18 -27.27 -23.50 38.15
C LEU A 18 -27.27 -24.66 37.14
N ALA A 19 -28.42 -24.99 36.52
CA ALA A 19 -28.50 -26.01 35.49
C ALA A 19 -27.84 -25.57 34.17
N GLY A 20 -27.81 -24.25 33.86
CA GLY A 20 -27.15 -23.71 32.70
C GLY A 20 -25.60 -23.73 32.78
N ILE A 21 -25.07 -23.67 34.00
CA ILE A 21 -23.63 -23.70 34.23
C ILE A 21 -23.04 -25.11 34.08
N GLU A 22 -23.78 -26.14 34.47
CA GLU A 22 -23.31 -27.53 34.32
C GLU A 22 -23.33 -28.02 32.87
N MET A 23 -24.25 -27.52 32.04
CA MET A 23 -24.30 -27.92 30.61
C MET A 23 -23.21 -27.31 29.74
N GLN A 24 -22.59 -26.20 30.15
CA GLN A 24 -21.43 -25.61 29.45
C GLN A 24 -20.09 -26.25 29.83
N ALA A 25 -20.00 -26.91 30.99
CA ALA A 25 -18.77 -27.60 31.41
C ALA A 25 -18.54 -28.91 30.62
N PHE A 26 -19.59 -29.59 30.19
CA PHE A 26 -19.48 -30.83 29.40
C PHE A 26 -19.18 -30.58 27.91
N ALA A 27 -19.52 -29.43 27.33
CA ALA A 27 -19.25 -29.10 25.95
C ALA A 27 -17.76 -28.77 25.72
N ASN A 28 -17.02 -28.35 26.74
CA ASN A 28 -15.60 -27.99 26.62
C ASN A 28 -14.63 -29.15 26.91
N ALA A 29 -15.09 -30.26 27.47
CA ALA A 29 -14.24 -31.44 27.73
C ALA A 29 -14.04 -32.34 26.50
N GLY A 30 -14.98 -32.32 25.54
CA GLY A 30 -14.93 -33.15 24.33
C GLY A 30 -14.08 -32.62 23.18
N LEU A 31 -13.64 -31.35 23.25
CA LEU A 31 -12.88 -30.71 22.14
C LEU A 31 -11.38 -30.59 22.38
N ARG A 32 -10.88 -31.08 23.54
CA ARG A 32 -9.46 -31.02 23.90
C ARG A 32 -8.64 -32.27 23.52
N ASP A 33 -9.31 -33.35 23.10
CA ASP A 33 -8.63 -34.63 22.89
C ASP A 33 -8.39 -34.99 21.41
N GLN A 34 -8.69 -34.08 20.47
CA GLN A 34 -8.44 -34.32 19.03
C GLN A 34 -7.32 -33.44 18.43
N ILE A 35 -6.59 -32.69 19.26
CA ILE A 35 -5.39 -31.95 18.80
C ILE A 35 -4.17 -32.53 19.53
N SER A 36 -3.92 -33.80 19.31
CA SER A 36 -2.63 -34.42 19.63
C SER A 36 -1.94 -34.81 18.33
N GLU A 37 -1.00 -33.94 17.96
CA GLU A 37 0.25 -34.22 17.27
C GLU A 37 0.25 -35.00 15.96
N LYS A 38 0.40 -34.23 14.91
CA LYS A 38 1.39 -34.60 13.89
C LYS A 38 2.39 -33.45 13.75
N LYS A 39 3.36 -33.44 14.64
CA LYS A 39 4.57 -32.61 14.55
C LYS A 39 5.42 -33.12 13.38
N THR A 40 5.01 -32.75 12.18
CA THR A 40 5.85 -32.96 11.00
C THR A 40 6.97 -31.93 11.10
N THR A 41 8.10 -32.32 11.62
CA THR A 41 9.34 -31.55 11.59
C THR A 41 9.78 -31.42 10.12
N THR A 42 9.22 -30.48 9.42
CA THR A 42 9.72 -30.05 8.12
C THR A 42 11.04 -29.33 8.39
N LYS A 43 12.15 -30.04 8.21
CA LYS A 43 13.49 -29.51 8.29
C LYS A 43 13.60 -28.43 7.20
N GLN A 44 13.39 -27.16 7.60
CA GLN A 44 13.56 -26.02 6.69
C GLN A 44 15.00 -26.03 6.17
N VAL A 45 15.17 -26.39 4.94
CA VAL A 45 16.46 -26.28 4.26
C VAL A 45 16.71 -24.80 4.03
N ARG A 46 17.62 -24.23 4.82
CA ARG A 46 18.05 -22.84 4.66
C ARG A 46 18.90 -22.73 3.40
N SER A 47 18.45 -21.94 2.44
CA SER A 47 19.19 -21.62 1.21
C SER A 47 19.88 -20.27 1.33
N TYR A 48 21.12 -20.16 0.90
CA TYR A 48 21.90 -18.93 0.88
C TYR A 48 22.24 -18.60 -0.58
N VAL A 49 22.03 -17.34 -0.98
CA VAL A 49 22.22 -16.88 -2.35
C VAL A 49 23.18 -15.68 -2.38
N CYS A 50 23.95 -15.55 -3.46
CA CYS A 50 24.78 -14.37 -3.68
C CYS A 50 23.93 -13.23 -4.25
N PRO A 51 23.98 -12.01 -3.66
CA PRO A 51 23.23 -10.86 -4.17
C PRO A 51 23.60 -10.46 -5.61
N MET A 52 24.84 -10.71 -6.02
CA MET A 52 25.35 -10.35 -7.35
C MET A 52 25.30 -11.51 -8.36
N HIS A 53 25.20 -12.75 -7.86
CA HIS A 53 25.16 -13.96 -8.68
C HIS A 53 24.02 -14.87 -8.21
N PRO A 54 22.77 -14.65 -8.64
CA PRO A 54 21.59 -15.40 -8.18
C PRO A 54 21.66 -16.90 -8.50
N ASP A 55 22.48 -17.27 -9.45
CA ASP A 55 22.78 -18.64 -9.83
C ASP A 55 23.64 -19.40 -8.80
N VAL A 56 24.33 -18.67 -7.91
CA VAL A 56 25.15 -19.26 -6.84
C VAL A 56 24.32 -19.43 -5.58
N LYS A 57 23.86 -20.68 -5.35
CA LYS A 57 23.10 -21.08 -4.15
C LYS A 57 23.88 -22.07 -3.30
N SER A 58 23.71 -22.02 -1.98
CA SER A 58 24.35 -22.91 -1.02
C SER A 58 23.41 -23.20 0.16
N THR A 59 23.49 -24.37 0.74
CA THR A 59 22.80 -24.74 1.97
C THR A 59 23.53 -24.32 3.24
N LYS A 60 24.75 -23.78 3.10
CA LYS A 60 25.61 -23.33 4.19
C LYS A 60 26.00 -21.87 3.98
N ARG A 61 26.24 -21.14 5.10
CA ARG A 61 26.87 -19.81 5.04
C ARG A 61 28.25 -19.94 4.40
N GLY A 62 28.62 -18.99 3.57
CA GLY A 62 29.92 -18.99 2.91
C GLY A 62 30.07 -17.78 1.99
N LYS A 63 31.15 -17.80 1.21
CA LYS A 63 31.45 -16.77 0.22
C LYS A 63 31.14 -17.27 -1.18
N CYS A 64 30.67 -16.33 -2.02
CA CYS A 64 30.43 -16.60 -3.42
C CYS A 64 31.74 -16.93 -4.14
N PRO A 65 31.86 -18.07 -4.87
CA PRO A 65 33.09 -18.41 -5.59
C PRO A 65 33.42 -17.41 -6.71
N LYS A 66 32.41 -16.72 -7.26
CA LYS A 66 32.60 -15.78 -8.37
C LYS A 66 33.08 -14.40 -7.91
N CYS A 67 32.51 -13.84 -6.81
CA CYS A 67 32.83 -12.48 -6.36
C CYS A 67 33.32 -12.38 -4.91
N LYS A 68 33.45 -13.52 -4.20
CA LYS A 68 33.93 -13.61 -2.82
C LYS A 68 33.11 -12.87 -1.75
N MET A 69 31.95 -12.28 -2.12
CA MET A 69 31.01 -11.68 -1.17
C MET A 69 30.29 -12.76 -0.36
N ASP A 70 29.84 -12.38 0.85
CA ASP A 70 29.12 -13.29 1.72
C ASP A 70 27.74 -13.64 1.14
N LEU A 71 27.40 -14.93 1.15
CA LEU A 71 26.10 -15.41 0.75
C LEU A 71 25.05 -15.00 1.81
N ARG A 72 23.90 -14.49 1.38
CA ARG A 72 22.80 -14.08 2.24
C ARG A 72 21.71 -15.14 2.27
N LEU A 73 21.01 -15.26 3.41
CA LEU A 73 19.89 -16.18 3.57
C LEU A 73 18.80 -15.82 2.56
N GLU A 74 18.40 -16.77 1.72
CA GLU A 74 17.24 -16.63 0.84
C GLU A 74 15.98 -16.64 1.72
N ARG A 75 15.22 -15.55 1.74
CA ARG A 75 13.95 -15.48 2.47
C ARG A 75 12.90 -16.25 1.68
N VAL A 76 12.53 -17.43 2.14
CA VAL A 76 11.52 -18.31 1.52
C VAL A 76 10.09 -17.78 1.74
N ALA A 77 9.94 -16.58 2.33
CA ALA A 77 8.63 -16.02 2.69
C ALA A 77 7.73 -15.68 1.49
N ASP A 78 8.30 -15.41 0.32
CA ASP A 78 7.51 -14.86 -0.78
C ASP A 78 6.83 -15.93 -1.66
N ASN A 79 7.33 -17.17 -1.64
CA ASN A 79 6.76 -18.24 -2.48
C ASN A 79 5.68 -19.08 -1.79
N ALA A 80 5.68 -19.18 -0.46
CA ALA A 80 4.69 -19.95 0.28
C ALA A 80 3.34 -19.23 0.42
N VAL A 81 3.38 -17.90 0.58
CA VAL A 81 2.16 -17.08 0.62
C VAL A 81 1.52 -17.00 -0.76
N ALA A 82 2.32 -16.91 -1.82
CA ALA A 82 1.82 -16.95 -3.19
C ALA A 82 1.24 -18.33 -3.58
N ALA A 83 1.78 -19.43 -3.05
CA ALA A 83 1.23 -20.78 -3.26
C ALA A 83 -0.05 -21.03 -2.45
N ALA A 84 -0.14 -20.52 -1.22
CA ALA A 84 -1.36 -20.65 -0.39
C ALA A 84 -2.52 -19.80 -0.92
N MET A 85 -2.23 -18.64 -1.51
CA MET A 85 -3.27 -17.83 -2.18
C MET A 85 -3.76 -18.45 -3.50
N ARG A 86 -2.98 -19.33 -4.13
CA ARG A 86 -3.38 -20.06 -5.35
C ARG A 86 -4.24 -21.30 -5.07
N ALA A 87 -4.24 -21.83 -3.86
CA ALA A 87 -4.97 -23.05 -3.51
C ALA A 87 -6.46 -22.83 -3.15
N ASN A 88 -6.91 -21.58 -2.98
CA ASN A 88 -8.29 -21.25 -2.60
C ASN A 88 -9.13 -20.65 -3.73
N VAL A 89 -8.71 -20.81 -4.98
CA VAL A 89 -9.51 -20.46 -6.16
C VAL A 89 -9.63 -21.69 -7.04
N THR A 90 -10.55 -22.58 -6.68
CA THR A 90 -11.10 -23.56 -7.61
C THR A 90 -12.57 -23.25 -7.82
N ASP A 91 -12.89 -23.20 -9.10
CA ASP A 91 -14.20 -23.17 -9.76
C ASP A 91 -14.90 -21.82 -9.94
N THR A 92 -14.48 -21.09 -10.97
CA THR A 92 -15.36 -20.83 -12.12
C THR A 92 -14.51 -20.49 -13.35
N ALA A 93 -14.66 -21.35 -14.34
CA ALA A 93 -14.36 -21.27 -15.78
C ALA A 93 -13.50 -20.13 -16.33
N ASN A 94 -12.27 -20.44 -16.58
CA ASN A 94 -11.50 -20.36 -17.81
C ASN A 94 -12.04 -19.44 -18.92
N THR A 95 -11.36 -18.31 -19.10
CA THR A 95 -11.02 -17.79 -20.42
C THR A 95 -9.66 -17.09 -20.26
N GLU A 96 -8.59 -17.80 -20.59
CA GLU A 96 -7.26 -17.21 -20.79
C GLU A 96 -7.35 -16.24 -21.96
N SER A 97 -7.55 -14.95 -21.67
CA SER A 97 -7.23 -13.91 -22.63
C SER A 97 -5.74 -13.64 -22.50
N ASN A 98 -5.02 -14.00 -23.54
CA ASN A 98 -3.62 -13.72 -23.78
C ASN A 98 -3.47 -12.21 -24.10
N GLU A 99 -3.77 -11.36 -23.10
CA GLU A 99 -3.60 -9.91 -23.20
C GLU A 99 -2.15 -9.56 -22.87
N PRO A 100 -1.49 -8.76 -23.71
CA PRO A 100 -0.14 -8.31 -23.45
C PRO A 100 -0.09 -7.52 -22.14
N VAL A 101 0.97 -7.73 -21.36
CA VAL A 101 1.21 -7.15 -20.01
C VAL A 101 1.13 -5.61 -19.96
N SER A 102 0.96 -4.93 -21.09
CA SER A 102 0.85 -3.48 -21.23
C SER A 102 -0.53 -2.88 -20.90
N ALA A 103 -1.57 -3.68 -20.67
CA ALA A 103 -2.93 -3.18 -20.48
C ALA A 103 -3.54 -3.45 -19.08
N ARG A 104 -2.73 -3.69 -18.04
CA ARG A 104 -3.29 -3.76 -16.68
C ARG A 104 -3.75 -2.38 -16.26
N LYS A 105 -5.05 -2.16 -16.34
CA LYS A 105 -5.72 -0.98 -15.75
C LYS A 105 -5.26 -0.87 -14.29
N MET A 106 -4.67 0.28 -13.93
CA MET A 106 -4.30 0.56 -12.55
C MET A 106 -5.56 0.57 -11.69
N VAL A 107 -5.66 -0.35 -10.74
CA VAL A 107 -6.77 -0.39 -9.79
C VAL A 107 -6.32 0.34 -8.53
N ILE A 108 -6.85 1.54 -8.33
CA ILE A 108 -6.55 2.36 -7.16
C ILE A 108 -7.59 2.05 -6.08
N PRO A 109 -7.18 1.58 -4.88
CA PRO A 109 -8.12 1.26 -3.82
C PRO A 109 -8.73 2.53 -3.22
N ASP A 110 -10.00 2.43 -2.83
CA ASP A 110 -10.73 3.53 -2.17
C ASP A 110 -10.58 3.43 -0.65
N VAL A 111 -9.37 3.62 -0.18
CA VAL A 111 -9.02 3.56 1.24
C VAL A 111 -9.33 4.88 1.95
N GLU A 112 -9.65 4.82 3.24
CA GLU A 112 -9.77 6.03 4.07
C GLU A 112 -8.39 6.62 4.36
N VAL A 113 -8.27 7.92 4.15
CA VAL A 113 -7.04 8.69 4.37
C VAL A 113 -7.35 10.02 5.08
N LEU A 114 -6.33 10.65 5.64
CA LEU A 114 -6.43 11.99 6.23
C LEU A 114 -5.67 12.99 5.36
N ASP A 115 -6.29 14.14 5.08
CA ASP A 115 -5.60 15.26 4.44
C ASP A 115 -4.72 16.03 5.45
N GLN A 116 -4.00 17.03 4.99
CA GLN A 116 -3.17 17.91 5.81
C GLN A 116 -3.93 18.77 6.82
N ASN A 117 -5.25 18.79 6.76
CA ASN A 117 -6.11 19.50 7.72
C ASN A 117 -6.79 18.55 8.71
N GLY A 118 -6.53 17.22 8.59
CA GLY A 118 -7.15 16.19 9.40
C GLY A 118 -8.54 15.76 8.94
N ASN A 119 -8.97 16.16 7.74
CA ASN A 119 -10.23 15.70 7.18
C ASN A 119 -10.08 14.25 6.68
N ALA A 120 -11.04 13.40 7.04
CA ALA A 120 -11.13 12.05 6.50
C ALA A 120 -11.69 12.10 5.07
N LEU A 121 -11.03 11.40 4.15
CA LEU A 121 -11.37 11.33 2.73
C LEU A 121 -11.24 9.88 2.24
N HIS A 122 -12.01 9.53 1.24
CA HIS A 122 -11.82 8.31 0.47
C HIS A 122 -10.87 8.57 -0.70
N PHE A 123 -9.74 7.88 -0.75
CA PHE A 123 -8.64 8.23 -1.66
C PHE A 123 -9.07 8.23 -3.12
N TYR A 124 -9.74 7.17 -3.58
CA TYR A 124 -10.20 7.13 -4.98
C TYR A 124 -11.41 8.06 -5.21
N SER A 125 -12.46 7.92 -4.39
CA SER A 125 -13.73 8.61 -4.61
C SER A 125 -13.58 10.13 -4.52
N ASP A 126 -12.79 10.65 -3.57
CA ASP A 126 -12.68 12.09 -3.31
C ASP A 126 -11.50 12.75 -4.03
N LEU A 127 -10.38 12.03 -4.22
CA LEU A 127 -9.16 12.63 -4.74
C LEU A 127 -8.86 12.27 -6.20
N ILE A 128 -9.33 11.11 -6.70
CA ILE A 128 -8.95 10.58 -8.02
C ILE A 128 -10.09 10.59 -9.01
N LYS A 129 -11.26 10.14 -8.59
CA LYS A 129 -12.41 9.88 -9.47
C LYS A 129 -12.76 11.09 -10.32
N GLY A 130 -12.73 10.91 -11.62
CA GLY A 130 -13.08 11.94 -12.59
C GLY A 130 -12.03 13.05 -12.77
N LYS A 131 -10.85 12.96 -12.16
CA LYS A 131 -9.85 14.02 -12.16
C LYS A 131 -8.59 13.64 -12.95
N THR A 132 -7.85 14.68 -13.34
CA THR A 132 -6.42 14.52 -13.66
C THR A 132 -5.62 14.77 -12.40
N VAL A 133 -4.67 13.88 -12.10
CA VAL A 133 -3.86 13.94 -10.90
C VAL A 133 -2.38 13.76 -11.19
N ALA A 134 -1.55 14.43 -10.39
CA ALA A 134 -0.10 14.19 -10.33
C ALA A 134 0.24 13.76 -8.89
N ILE A 135 0.65 12.51 -8.73
CA ILE A 135 0.87 11.87 -7.44
C ILE A 135 2.36 11.69 -7.22
N ASN A 136 2.89 12.10 -6.06
CA ASN A 136 4.23 11.78 -5.61
C ASN A 136 4.21 11.20 -4.19
N PHE A 137 5.34 10.66 -3.78
CA PHE A 137 5.51 9.99 -2.49
C PHE A 137 6.57 10.74 -1.68
N ILE A 138 6.27 11.00 -0.42
CA ILE A 138 7.11 11.81 0.46
C ILE A 138 7.19 11.22 1.86
N PHE A 139 8.13 11.69 2.66
CA PHE A 139 8.07 11.68 4.13
C PHE A 139 8.71 12.95 4.68
N THR A 140 8.14 13.50 5.76
CA THR A 140 8.49 14.86 6.22
C THR A 140 9.92 15.00 6.75
N ASN A 141 10.54 13.90 7.15
CA ASN A 141 11.93 13.85 7.64
C ASN A 141 12.95 13.58 6.52
N CYS A 142 12.52 13.50 5.25
CA CYS A 142 13.44 13.34 4.12
C CYS A 142 14.27 14.60 3.92
N THR A 143 15.59 14.43 3.84
CA THR A 143 16.53 15.55 3.62
C THR A 143 17.20 15.51 2.24
N THR A 144 16.93 14.49 1.44
CA THR A 144 17.62 14.24 0.17
C THR A 144 16.73 14.50 -1.04
N ILE A 145 15.84 13.57 -1.39
CA ILE A 145 15.10 13.58 -2.66
C ILE A 145 13.73 14.27 -2.56
N CYS A 146 13.06 14.24 -1.39
CA CYS A 146 11.73 14.83 -1.26
C CYS A 146 11.74 16.37 -1.37
N PRO A 147 12.70 17.14 -0.79
CA PRO A 147 12.72 18.58 -0.94
C PRO A 147 12.87 19.05 -2.40
N PRO A 148 13.83 18.55 -3.22
CA PRO A 148 13.92 18.96 -4.62
C PRO A 148 12.71 18.54 -5.44
N LEU A 149 12.09 17.37 -5.16
CA LEU A 149 10.86 16.95 -5.84
C LEU A 149 9.68 17.86 -5.47
N ALA A 150 9.51 18.22 -4.19
CA ALA A 150 8.50 19.16 -3.75
C ALA A 150 8.72 20.57 -4.34
N ALA A 151 9.97 21.02 -4.47
CA ALA A 151 10.27 22.28 -5.14
C ALA A 151 9.88 22.24 -6.63
N THR A 152 10.08 21.10 -7.32
CA THR A 152 9.60 20.90 -8.69
C THR A 152 8.07 21.00 -8.77
N PHE A 153 7.35 20.34 -7.87
CA PHE A 153 5.88 20.43 -7.80
C PHE A 153 5.40 21.85 -7.53
N ALA A 154 6.03 22.56 -6.60
CA ALA A 154 5.72 23.97 -6.31
C ALA A 154 5.93 24.87 -7.54
N ARG A 155 7.00 24.62 -8.31
CA ARG A 155 7.26 25.35 -9.55
C ARG A 155 6.19 25.05 -10.60
N VAL A 156 5.87 23.78 -10.82
CA VAL A 156 4.83 23.36 -11.76
C VAL A 156 3.46 23.93 -11.36
N GLN A 157 3.11 23.89 -10.06
CA GLN A 157 1.89 24.50 -9.55
C GLN A 157 1.81 25.99 -9.92
N LYS A 158 2.92 26.72 -9.72
CA LYS A 158 2.99 28.14 -10.05
C LYS A 158 2.86 28.37 -11.57
N ASP A 159 3.53 27.57 -12.38
CA ASP A 159 3.55 27.72 -13.84
C ASP A 159 2.18 27.36 -14.47
N LEU A 160 1.47 26.38 -13.89
CA LEU A 160 0.08 26.02 -14.29
C LEU A 160 -0.98 27.00 -13.82
N GLY A 161 -0.70 27.79 -12.76
CA GLY A 161 -1.61 28.78 -12.24
C GLY A 161 -3.02 28.24 -11.93
N ASP A 162 -4.06 28.88 -12.48
CA ASP A 162 -5.47 28.53 -12.24
C ASP A 162 -5.90 27.14 -12.75
N LYS A 163 -5.04 26.45 -13.49
CA LYS A 163 -5.29 25.04 -13.87
C LYS A 163 -5.14 24.09 -12.70
N THR A 164 -4.30 24.45 -11.70
CA THR A 164 -4.13 23.66 -10.49
C THR A 164 -5.38 23.76 -9.62
N GLY A 165 -5.91 22.61 -9.21
CA GLY A 165 -7.18 22.52 -8.47
C GLY A 165 -8.43 22.51 -9.34
N ARG A 166 -8.30 22.82 -10.64
CA ARG A 166 -9.38 22.74 -11.62
C ARG A 166 -9.15 21.65 -12.66
N ASP A 167 -8.05 21.73 -13.37
CA ASP A 167 -7.73 20.81 -14.49
C ASP A 167 -6.80 19.69 -14.05
N VAL A 168 -5.96 19.94 -13.06
CA VAL A 168 -5.05 18.96 -12.44
C VAL A 168 -4.96 19.16 -10.93
N HIS A 169 -4.93 18.05 -10.19
CA HIS A 169 -4.75 18.05 -8.74
C HIS A 169 -3.43 17.37 -8.38
N PHE A 170 -2.68 18.00 -7.48
CA PHE A 170 -1.46 17.42 -6.94
C PHE A 170 -1.76 16.65 -5.65
N ILE A 171 -1.18 15.46 -5.52
CA ILE A 171 -1.36 14.61 -4.34
C ILE A 171 0.02 14.12 -3.89
N SER A 172 0.38 14.42 -2.65
CA SER A 172 1.59 13.89 -2.00
C SER A 172 1.20 12.87 -0.94
N ILE A 173 1.59 11.61 -1.13
CA ILE A 173 1.26 10.52 -0.21
C ILE A 173 2.45 10.28 0.71
N SER A 174 2.22 10.27 2.03
CA SER A 174 3.24 9.88 3.00
C SER A 174 3.57 8.39 2.88
N VAL A 175 4.87 8.07 2.85
CA VAL A 175 5.37 6.68 2.98
C VAL A 175 5.72 6.33 4.43
N ASP A 176 5.53 7.25 5.37
CA ASP A 176 5.78 7.08 6.80
C ASP A 176 4.60 7.56 7.66
N PRO A 177 3.41 6.95 7.52
CA PRO A 177 2.20 7.42 8.19
C PRO A 177 2.27 7.38 9.72
N LEU A 178 3.19 6.61 10.31
CA LEU A 178 3.40 6.60 11.75
C LEU A 178 4.06 7.89 12.26
N THR A 179 4.83 8.55 11.42
CA THR A 179 5.55 9.79 11.77
C THR A 179 4.86 11.02 11.21
N ASP A 180 4.29 10.92 10.01
CA ASP A 180 3.75 12.05 9.25
C ASP A 180 2.27 12.27 9.61
N THR A 181 2.04 13.08 10.66
CA THR A 181 0.68 13.51 11.02
C THR A 181 0.17 14.60 10.04
N PRO A 182 -1.15 14.87 9.99
CA PRO A 182 -1.72 15.96 9.21
C PRO A 182 -0.99 17.29 9.42
N GLU A 183 -0.69 17.65 10.68
CA GLU A 183 -0.01 18.90 11.02
C GLU A 183 1.41 18.95 10.46
N ARG A 184 2.12 17.84 10.50
CA ARG A 184 3.48 17.73 9.93
C ARG A 184 3.46 17.88 8.42
N LEU A 185 2.47 17.25 7.75
CA LEU A 185 2.26 17.37 6.31
C LEU A 185 1.89 18.80 5.93
N LYS A 186 1.03 19.47 6.71
CA LYS A 186 0.69 20.89 6.53
C LYS A 186 1.92 21.79 6.66
N ALA A 187 2.72 21.58 7.70
CA ALA A 187 3.96 22.32 7.89
C ALA A 187 4.99 22.04 6.79
N TRP A 188 5.04 20.82 6.27
CA TRP A 188 5.87 20.45 5.12
C TRP A 188 5.42 21.20 3.86
N GLY A 189 4.14 21.13 3.50
CA GLY A 189 3.58 21.81 2.34
C GLY A 189 3.81 23.33 2.37
N ALA A 190 3.69 23.93 3.55
CA ALA A 190 3.93 25.38 3.73
C ALA A 190 5.37 25.79 3.36
N LYS A 191 6.39 24.94 3.58
CA LYS A 191 7.77 25.21 3.18
C LYS A 191 7.92 25.42 1.67
N PHE A 192 7.06 24.77 0.88
CA PHE A 192 7.07 24.84 -0.58
C PHE A 192 5.96 25.74 -1.13
N LYS A 193 5.26 26.45 -0.27
CA LYS A 193 4.11 27.30 -0.65
C LYS A 193 3.05 26.52 -1.42
N ALA A 194 2.78 25.28 -0.99
CA ALA A 194 1.70 24.48 -1.53
C ALA A 194 0.39 25.25 -1.39
N GLY A 195 -0.27 25.50 -2.50
CA GLY A 195 -1.54 26.20 -2.59
C GLY A 195 -2.71 25.26 -2.84
N ASP A 196 -3.85 25.85 -3.17
CA ASP A 196 -5.05 25.10 -3.51
C ASP A 196 -4.80 24.11 -4.66
N GLY A 197 -5.47 22.96 -4.59
CA GLY A 197 -5.26 21.88 -5.55
C GLY A 197 -4.05 21.00 -5.28
N TRP A 198 -3.34 21.20 -4.16
CA TRP A 198 -2.29 20.30 -3.69
C TRP A 198 -2.65 19.70 -2.33
N THR A 199 -2.98 18.40 -2.33
CA THR A 199 -3.37 17.66 -1.13
C THR A 199 -2.23 16.77 -0.67
N PHE A 200 -1.97 16.77 0.63
CA PHE A 200 -1.03 15.87 1.30
C PHE A 200 -1.81 14.82 2.08
N VAL A 201 -1.44 13.56 1.96
CA VAL A 201 -2.23 12.43 2.48
C VAL A 201 -1.41 11.60 3.42
N THR A 202 -2.02 11.25 4.56
CA THR A 202 -1.57 10.26 5.53
C THR A 202 -2.78 9.44 6.00
N GLY A 203 -2.64 8.61 7.02
CA GLY A 203 -3.77 7.86 7.58
C GLY A 203 -3.34 6.63 8.34
N ASP A 204 -4.25 5.67 8.48
CA ASP A 204 -3.92 4.37 9.06
C ASP A 204 -2.80 3.69 8.28
N LYS A 205 -1.87 3.10 9.01
CA LYS A 205 -0.69 2.46 8.41
C LYS A 205 -1.08 1.38 7.38
N GLN A 206 -2.05 0.54 7.70
CA GLN A 206 -2.44 -0.57 6.83
C GLN A 206 -3.13 -0.05 5.56
N GLU A 207 -3.96 0.98 5.68
CA GLU A 207 -4.63 1.60 4.55
C GLU A 207 -3.62 2.32 3.62
N ILE A 208 -2.66 3.04 4.19
CA ILE A 208 -1.58 3.66 3.41
C ILE A 208 -0.69 2.59 2.74
N GLU A 209 -0.33 1.50 3.43
CA GLU A 209 0.45 0.41 2.84
C GLU A 209 -0.29 -0.27 1.67
N LYS A 210 -1.60 -0.50 1.77
CA LYS A 210 -2.43 -0.99 0.66
C LYS A 210 -2.39 -0.04 -0.54
N LEU A 211 -2.51 1.27 -0.27
CA LEU A 211 -2.47 2.29 -1.30
C LEU A 211 -1.10 2.34 -1.99
N LEU A 212 -0.01 2.36 -1.22
CA LEU A 212 1.36 2.35 -1.75
C LEU A 212 1.63 1.09 -2.58
N TYR A 213 1.14 -0.07 -2.13
CA TYR A 213 1.26 -1.33 -2.88
C TYR A 213 0.54 -1.25 -4.23
N ALA A 214 -0.71 -0.80 -4.24
CA ALA A 214 -1.50 -0.66 -5.46
C ALA A 214 -0.88 0.34 -6.46
N LEU A 215 -0.28 1.41 -5.92
CA LEU A 215 0.43 2.41 -6.72
C LEU A 215 1.88 2.00 -7.07
N GLY A 216 2.35 0.81 -6.66
CA GLY A 216 3.70 0.33 -6.93
C GLY A 216 4.80 1.21 -6.31
N ALA A 217 4.52 1.79 -5.15
CA ALA A 217 5.42 2.66 -4.39
C ALA A 217 5.80 2.08 -3.02
N SER A 218 5.44 0.83 -2.75
CA SER A 218 5.81 0.13 -1.51
C SER A 218 7.30 -0.08 -1.41
N VAL A 219 7.87 0.22 -0.25
CA VAL A 219 9.27 -0.01 0.09
C VAL A 219 9.39 -0.63 1.47
N SER A 220 10.43 -1.42 1.71
CA SER A 220 10.66 -2.03 3.03
C SER A 220 11.11 -1.00 4.06
N ARG A 221 11.76 0.07 3.64
CA ARG A 221 12.20 1.20 4.46
C ARG A 221 11.90 2.48 3.69
N ARG A 222 11.42 3.51 4.38
CA ARG A 222 11.08 4.82 3.77
C ARG A 222 12.27 5.47 3.04
N GLU A 223 13.49 5.19 3.48
CA GLU A 223 14.71 5.73 2.87
C GLU A 223 15.01 5.11 1.50
N ASP A 224 14.46 3.93 1.22
CA ASP A 224 14.69 3.19 -0.03
C ASP A 224 13.68 3.57 -1.13
N HIS A 225 12.74 4.51 -0.85
CA HIS A 225 11.77 4.87 -1.86
C HIS A 225 12.42 5.66 -3.01
N THR A 226 12.08 5.28 -4.22
CA THR A 226 12.55 5.94 -5.43
C THR A 226 11.71 7.18 -5.71
N PRO A 227 12.30 8.32 -6.10
CA PRO A 227 11.53 9.48 -6.52
C PRO A 227 10.68 9.10 -7.73
N THR A 228 9.41 8.93 -7.50
CA THR A 228 8.41 8.49 -8.49
C THR A 228 7.29 9.50 -8.55
N VAL A 229 6.87 9.83 -9.76
CA VAL A 229 5.66 10.60 -9.99
C VAL A 229 4.74 9.81 -10.91
N ILE A 230 3.48 9.71 -10.53
CA ILE A 230 2.42 9.13 -11.33
C ILE A 230 1.52 10.28 -11.80
N VAL A 231 1.30 10.38 -13.09
CA VAL A 231 0.36 11.34 -13.66
C VAL A 231 -0.74 10.54 -14.36
N GLY A 232 -1.98 10.86 -14.05
CA GLY A 232 -3.10 10.14 -14.65
C GLY A 232 -4.35 10.99 -14.81
N ASN A 233 -5.18 10.58 -15.76
CA ASN A 233 -6.53 11.10 -15.97
C ASN A 233 -7.51 9.94 -15.84
N ASP A 234 -8.30 9.97 -14.77
CA ASP A 234 -9.22 8.89 -14.47
C ASP A 234 -10.33 8.73 -15.50
N LEU A 235 -10.89 9.84 -16.01
CA LEU A 235 -11.93 9.81 -17.03
C LEU A 235 -11.46 9.19 -18.34
N LYS A 236 -10.21 9.46 -18.73
CA LYS A 236 -9.62 8.93 -19.96
C LYS A 236 -8.99 7.55 -19.75
N GLY A 237 -8.84 7.10 -18.50
CA GLY A 237 -8.15 5.86 -18.15
C GLY A 237 -6.66 5.86 -18.49
N VAL A 238 -6.06 7.04 -18.64
CA VAL A 238 -4.66 7.22 -19.04
C VAL A 238 -3.81 7.45 -17.83
N TRP A 239 -2.78 6.61 -17.68
CA TRP A 239 -1.85 6.68 -16.54
C TRP A 239 -0.42 6.52 -17.03
N THR A 240 0.46 7.35 -16.54
CA THR A 240 1.90 7.26 -16.82
C THR A 240 2.72 7.45 -15.56
N ARG A 241 3.95 6.99 -15.59
CA ARG A 241 4.87 7.08 -14.46
C ARG A 241 6.22 7.58 -14.93
N THR A 242 6.82 8.47 -14.14
CA THR A 242 8.20 8.90 -14.34
C THR A 242 9.01 8.68 -13.07
N TYR A 243 10.29 8.44 -13.24
CA TYR A 243 11.25 8.21 -12.17
C TYR A 243 12.32 9.29 -12.15
N GLY A 244 12.89 9.54 -10.98
CA GLY A 244 13.92 10.53 -10.79
C GLY A 244 13.38 11.95 -10.59
N LEU A 245 14.31 12.91 -10.59
CA LEU A 245 14.00 14.32 -10.39
C LEU A 245 13.80 14.98 -11.76
N ALA A 246 12.57 14.88 -12.29
CA ALA A 246 12.19 15.55 -13.53
C ALA A 246 12.30 17.08 -13.36
N ARG A 247 12.72 17.78 -14.44
CA ARG A 247 12.65 19.24 -14.46
C ARG A 247 11.21 19.72 -14.51
N SER A 248 10.92 20.90 -13.97
CA SER A 248 9.54 21.44 -13.94
C SER A 248 8.90 21.46 -15.32
N ALA A 249 9.60 21.90 -16.35
CA ALA A 249 9.08 21.93 -17.72
C ALA A 249 8.75 20.53 -18.28
N GLN A 250 9.53 19.50 -17.92
CA GLN A 250 9.22 18.11 -18.32
C GLN A 250 7.97 17.59 -17.59
N MET A 251 7.84 17.92 -16.31
CA MET A 251 6.68 17.54 -15.50
C MET A 251 5.42 18.25 -16.00
N GLU A 252 5.51 19.54 -16.29
CA GLU A 252 4.41 20.32 -16.86
C GLU A 252 3.98 19.74 -18.23
N GLY A 253 4.93 19.48 -19.11
CA GLY A 253 4.65 18.84 -20.40
C GLY A 253 3.93 17.51 -20.26
N LEU A 254 4.40 16.63 -19.34
CA LEU A 254 3.76 15.34 -19.07
C LEU A 254 2.31 15.52 -18.56
N ILE A 255 2.10 16.46 -17.65
CA ILE A 255 0.74 16.76 -17.14
C ILE A 255 -0.16 17.25 -18.27
N MET A 256 0.31 18.15 -19.11
CA MET A 256 -0.45 18.66 -20.25
C MET A 256 -0.77 17.55 -21.27
N ASP A 257 0.18 16.67 -21.57
CA ASP A 257 -0.03 15.53 -22.46
C ASP A 257 -1.11 14.58 -21.91
N VAL A 258 -1.14 14.35 -20.59
CA VAL A 258 -2.18 13.54 -19.93
C VAL A 258 -3.55 14.25 -19.98
N ILE A 259 -3.59 15.56 -19.72
CA ILE A 259 -4.83 16.38 -19.83
C ILE A 259 -5.39 16.29 -21.24
N GLU A 260 -4.55 16.42 -22.25
CA GLU A 260 -4.92 16.39 -23.66
C GLU A 260 -5.17 14.97 -24.19
N GLY A 261 -4.72 13.93 -23.45
CA GLY A 261 -4.85 12.51 -23.85
C GLY A 261 -3.85 12.11 -24.94
N LYS A 262 -2.71 12.77 -25.00
CA LYS A 262 -1.61 12.48 -25.94
C LYS A 262 -0.71 11.32 -25.49
N VAL A 263 -0.85 10.87 -24.25
CA VAL A 263 -0.11 9.74 -23.70
C VAL A 263 -0.83 8.44 -24.05
N ASP A 264 -0.13 7.48 -24.63
CA ASP A 264 -0.69 6.21 -25.12
C ASP A 264 -1.08 5.20 -24.03
N GLY A 265 -1.07 5.60 -22.76
CA GLY A 265 -1.44 4.72 -21.63
C GLY A 265 -0.43 3.61 -21.34
N SER A 266 0.65 3.51 -22.11
CA SER A 266 1.76 2.64 -21.73
C SER A 266 2.50 3.28 -20.56
N LEU A 267 2.59 2.55 -19.44
CA LEU A 267 3.55 2.85 -18.39
C LEU A 267 4.93 2.83 -19.05
N THR A 268 5.38 4.00 -19.52
CA THR A 268 6.57 4.11 -20.37
C THR A 268 7.73 3.41 -19.70
N LYS A 269 8.27 2.42 -20.43
CA LYS A 269 9.58 1.87 -20.17
C LYS A 269 10.57 3.02 -20.09
N GLU A 270 11.15 3.16 -18.94
CA GLU A 270 12.37 3.88 -18.60
C GLU A 270 13.28 4.18 -19.78
N THR A 271 13.50 5.47 -20.03
CA THR A 271 14.76 5.94 -20.61
C THR A 271 15.63 6.49 -19.48
N ALA A 272 16.11 5.62 -18.61
CA ALA A 272 17.33 5.89 -17.86
C ALA A 272 18.49 5.60 -18.80
N LYS A 273 18.99 6.65 -19.45
CA LYS A 273 20.32 6.65 -20.06
C LYS A 273 21.27 7.33 -19.09
N PRO A 274 22.47 6.74 -18.84
CA PRO A 274 23.43 7.17 -17.83
C PRO A 274 23.94 8.60 -18.01
#